data_525442997047d1c23fb72bff86555b5a
#
_entry.id   525442997047d1c23fb72bff86555b5a
#
_cell.length_a   1.000
_cell.length_b   1.000
_cell.length_c   1.000
_cell.angle_alpha   90.00
_cell.angle_beta   90.00
_cell.angle_gamma   90.00
#
_symmetry.space_group_name_H-M   'P 1'
#
loop_
_entity.id
_entity.type
_entity.pdbx_description
1 polymer ?
#
loop_
_entity_poly.entity_id
_entity_poly.type
_entity_poly.pdbx_seq_one_letter_code
_entity_poly.pdbx_strand_id
1 'polypeptide(L)'
;MMSEPSATPTQTPIAENADDTVPVVLVMGPSGAGRATAIAALEDLGFEAIDNMPLSLIPRLLDGPPVSRRMALGLDVRNRDFSVDAVFALMKRVQCEVVYLDAREDVLVQRYSETRRRHPLAPQDAPLLGIRAEVALLAPIRERADYIFDTSTLTAQELITTLGGSFATGGAANLAITVQSFAYKRGLPQGVDLVFDCRFLRNPHWEPALRENTGLDVSVQDYVMADPLFDPFFDHLTGMLRTLFPAFKASGKTHLTVALGCTGGQHRSVTVAQILAKALAQQGWEMSVRHRELDRHRSASLPLKGTST
;
A
#
# COMPACT_ATOMS: atom_id res chain seq x y z
N MET A 1 12.20 -72.33 13.60
CA MET A 1 11.74 -71.51 12.48
C MET A 1 10.65 -70.61 13.01
N MET A 2 11.05 -69.45 13.58
CA MET A 2 10.15 -68.51 14.25
C MET A 2 10.11 -67.24 13.39
N SER A 3 8.93 -66.92 12.90
CA SER A 3 8.66 -65.76 12.07
C SER A 3 8.56 -64.49 12.93
N GLU A 4 9.36 -63.47 12.61
CA GLU A 4 9.27 -62.15 13.21
C GLU A 4 8.02 -61.41 12.70
N PRO A 5 7.33 -60.63 13.52
CA PRO A 5 6.26 -59.78 13.10
C PRO A 5 6.80 -58.46 12.56
N SER A 6 6.37 -58.12 11.33
CA SER A 6 6.59 -56.87 10.61
C SER A 6 6.07 -55.68 11.43
N ALA A 7 6.94 -54.72 11.72
CA ALA A 7 6.58 -53.47 12.35
C ALA A 7 5.95 -52.51 11.30
N THR A 8 4.69 -52.17 11.53
CA THR A 8 3.97 -51.09 10.80
C THR A 8 4.53 -49.73 11.25
N PRO A 9 4.85 -48.80 10.35
CA PRO A 9 5.29 -47.47 10.75
C PRO A 9 4.13 -46.71 11.39
N THR A 10 4.33 -46.29 12.62
CA THR A 10 3.45 -45.42 13.39
C THR A 10 3.43 -44.06 12.71
N GLN A 11 2.31 -43.70 12.10
CA GLN A 11 2.04 -42.32 11.63
C GLN A 11 1.88 -41.45 12.88
N THR A 12 2.80 -40.50 13.03
CA THR A 12 2.68 -39.41 13.99
C THR A 12 1.47 -38.56 13.59
N PRO A 13 0.52 -38.26 14.47
CA PRO A 13 -0.59 -37.38 14.14
C PRO A 13 -0.03 -35.96 13.92
N ILE A 14 -0.25 -35.41 12.72
CA ILE A 14 -0.06 -33.99 12.45
C ILE A 14 -1.09 -33.27 13.33
N ALA A 15 -0.61 -32.39 14.20
CA ALA A 15 -1.44 -31.57 15.05
C ALA A 15 -2.40 -30.76 14.14
N GLU A 16 -3.69 -31.04 14.23
CA GLU A 16 -4.76 -30.20 13.72
C GLU A 16 -4.72 -28.86 14.49
N ASN A 17 -4.06 -27.87 13.93
CA ASN A 17 -4.27 -26.48 14.34
C ASN A 17 -5.65 -26.05 13.84
N ALA A 18 -6.60 -25.98 14.73
CA ALA A 18 -7.93 -25.44 14.54
C ALA A 18 -7.82 -23.91 14.35
N ASP A 19 -7.57 -23.44 13.13
CA ASP A 19 -7.93 -22.15 12.54
C ASP A 19 -7.45 -22.02 11.08
N ASP A 20 -7.59 -23.08 10.28
CA ASP A 20 -7.22 -23.10 8.85
C ASP A 20 -8.41 -22.79 7.95
N THR A 21 -9.11 -21.68 8.20
CA THR A 21 -9.91 -21.07 7.13
C THR A 21 -8.94 -20.30 6.24
N VAL A 22 -8.65 -20.84 5.06
CA VAL A 22 -7.79 -20.19 4.07
C VAL A 22 -8.40 -18.83 3.72
N PRO A 23 -7.82 -17.69 4.13
CA PRO A 23 -8.48 -16.41 3.94
C PRO A 23 -8.54 -16.07 2.46
N VAL A 24 -9.74 -15.72 2.03
CA VAL A 24 -9.99 -15.19 0.68
C VAL A 24 -9.71 -13.69 0.69
N VAL A 25 -8.94 -13.22 -0.25
CA VAL A 25 -8.67 -11.79 -0.46
C VAL A 25 -9.47 -11.29 -1.65
N LEU A 26 -10.40 -10.35 -1.42
CA LEU A 26 -11.14 -9.68 -2.47
C LEU A 26 -10.40 -8.40 -2.88
N VAL A 27 -9.94 -8.32 -4.12
CA VAL A 27 -9.21 -7.15 -4.64
C VAL A 27 -10.13 -6.30 -5.50
N MET A 28 -10.34 -5.06 -5.08
CA MET A 28 -11.25 -4.12 -5.71
C MET A 28 -10.60 -2.74 -5.88
N GLY A 29 -11.24 -1.90 -6.66
CA GLY A 29 -10.82 -0.51 -6.88
C GLY A 29 -11.24 -0.01 -8.26
N PRO A 30 -11.25 1.32 -8.47
CA PRO A 30 -11.64 1.90 -9.74
C PRO A 30 -10.68 1.52 -10.87
N SER A 31 -11.19 1.59 -12.09
CA SER A 31 -10.43 1.37 -13.32
C SER A 31 -9.20 2.27 -13.37
N GLY A 32 -8.02 1.68 -13.53
CA GLY A 32 -6.73 2.40 -13.48
C GLY A 32 -6.04 2.42 -12.10
N ALA A 33 -6.67 1.92 -11.03
CA ALA A 33 -6.05 1.85 -9.70
C ALA A 33 -5.00 0.74 -9.55
N GLY A 34 -4.83 -0.16 -10.55
CA GLY A 34 -3.78 -1.17 -10.52
C GLY A 34 -4.22 -2.57 -10.09
N ARG A 35 -5.54 -2.88 -10.14
CA ARG A 35 -6.07 -4.19 -9.71
C ARG A 35 -5.38 -5.38 -10.39
N ALA A 36 -5.19 -5.36 -11.71
CA ALA A 36 -4.52 -6.45 -12.41
C ALA A 36 -3.07 -6.67 -11.92
N THR A 37 -2.35 -5.59 -11.63
CA THR A 37 -1.01 -5.64 -11.04
C THR A 37 -1.04 -6.26 -9.65
N ALA A 38 -2.05 -5.90 -8.84
CA ALA A 38 -2.19 -6.44 -7.49
C ALA A 38 -2.54 -7.94 -7.50
N ILE A 39 -3.42 -8.38 -8.41
CA ILE A 39 -3.75 -9.80 -8.57
C ILE A 39 -2.52 -10.60 -8.98
N ALA A 40 -1.74 -10.12 -9.97
CA ALA A 40 -0.49 -10.77 -10.37
C ALA A 40 0.54 -10.82 -9.23
N ALA A 41 0.65 -9.74 -8.44
CA ALA A 41 1.54 -9.71 -7.28
C ALA A 41 1.14 -10.75 -6.20
N LEU A 42 -0.16 -10.92 -5.95
CA LEU A 42 -0.64 -11.93 -5.01
C LEU A 42 -0.42 -13.36 -5.55
N GLU A 43 -0.53 -13.57 -6.86
CA GLU A 43 -0.18 -14.85 -7.52
C GLU A 43 1.30 -15.18 -7.29
N ASP A 44 2.20 -14.21 -7.49
CA ASP A 44 3.64 -14.36 -7.24
C ASP A 44 3.95 -14.66 -5.75
N LEU A 45 3.09 -14.21 -4.84
CA LEU A 45 3.16 -14.52 -3.41
C LEU A 45 2.56 -15.89 -3.03
N GLY A 46 2.13 -16.67 -4.02
CA GLY A 46 1.63 -18.03 -3.85
C GLY A 46 0.12 -18.14 -3.61
N PHE A 47 -0.65 -17.07 -3.82
CA PHE A 47 -2.11 -17.13 -3.81
C PHE A 47 -2.62 -17.84 -5.08
N GLU A 48 -3.75 -18.53 -4.96
CA GLU A 48 -4.55 -18.90 -6.13
C GLU A 48 -5.31 -17.63 -6.57
N ALA A 49 -4.87 -17.03 -7.68
CA ALA A 49 -5.36 -15.72 -8.10
C ALA A 49 -6.32 -15.86 -9.31
N ILE A 50 -7.49 -15.23 -9.18
CA ILE A 50 -8.49 -15.20 -10.25
C ILE A 50 -8.98 -13.76 -10.42
N ASP A 51 -8.73 -13.16 -11.59
CA ASP A 51 -9.25 -11.83 -11.90
C ASP A 51 -10.59 -11.90 -12.63
N ASN A 52 -11.47 -10.96 -12.33
CA ASN A 52 -12.74 -10.73 -13.01
C ASN A 52 -13.73 -11.92 -12.96
N MET A 53 -13.77 -12.65 -11.86
CA MET A 53 -14.75 -13.72 -11.68
C MET A 53 -16.16 -13.14 -11.43
N PRO A 54 -17.23 -13.69 -12.07
CA PRO A 54 -18.61 -13.34 -11.72
C PRO A 54 -18.91 -13.65 -10.26
N LEU A 55 -19.53 -12.68 -9.55
CA LEU A 55 -19.86 -12.80 -8.12
C LEU A 55 -20.66 -14.06 -7.79
N SER A 56 -21.62 -14.42 -8.66
CA SER A 56 -22.48 -15.60 -8.50
C SER A 56 -21.73 -16.94 -8.55
N LEU A 57 -20.50 -16.98 -9.10
CA LEU A 57 -19.69 -18.19 -9.18
C LEU A 57 -18.75 -18.37 -7.99
N ILE A 58 -18.43 -17.31 -7.26
CA ILE A 58 -17.51 -17.37 -6.11
C ILE A 58 -17.96 -18.36 -5.04
N PRO A 59 -19.24 -18.40 -4.61
CA PRO A 59 -19.68 -19.37 -3.64
C PRO A 59 -19.48 -20.82 -4.12
N ARG A 60 -19.69 -21.10 -5.39
CA ARG A 60 -19.49 -22.46 -5.97
C ARG A 60 -18.01 -22.83 -6.02
N LEU A 61 -17.13 -21.86 -6.25
CA LEU A 61 -15.69 -22.08 -6.22
C LEU A 61 -15.25 -22.47 -4.81
N LEU A 62 -15.77 -21.79 -3.79
CA LEU A 62 -15.41 -22.01 -2.39
C LEU A 62 -16.07 -23.25 -1.77
N ASP A 63 -17.27 -23.63 -2.27
CA ASP A 63 -17.97 -24.88 -1.88
C ASP A 63 -17.36 -26.12 -2.59
N GLY A 64 -16.32 -25.94 -3.44
CA GLY A 64 -15.62 -26.99 -4.19
C GLY A 64 -14.62 -27.79 -3.34
N PRO A 65 -13.66 -28.50 -3.98
CA PRO A 65 -12.59 -29.17 -3.25
C PRO A 65 -11.84 -28.22 -2.31
N PRO A 66 -11.30 -28.71 -1.18
CA PRO A 66 -10.60 -27.85 -0.24
C PRO A 66 -9.49 -27.03 -0.92
N VAL A 67 -9.52 -25.73 -0.74
CA VAL A 67 -8.51 -24.82 -1.27
C VAL A 67 -7.26 -24.98 -0.42
N SER A 68 -6.16 -25.44 -1.02
CA SER A 68 -4.89 -25.68 -0.34
C SER A 68 -4.02 -24.42 -0.18
N ARG A 69 -4.44 -23.30 -0.79
CA ARG A 69 -3.71 -22.03 -0.81
C ARG A 69 -4.65 -20.88 -0.52
N ARG A 70 -4.09 -19.76 -0.03
CA ARG A 70 -4.83 -18.49 0.05
C ARG A 70 -5.32 -18.10 -1.35
N MET A 71 -6.53 -17.55 -1.43
CA MET A 71 -7.15 -17.19 -2.70
C MET A 71 -7.24 -15.66 -2.85
N ALA A 72 -6.92 -15.13 -4.02
CA ALA A 72 -7.08 -13.72 -4.37
C ALA A 72 -8.07 -13.56 -5.52
N LEU A 73 -9.17 -12.86 -5.28
CA LEU A 73 -10.25 -12.69 -6.25
C LEU A 73 -10.38 -11.22 -6.65
N GLY A 74 -10.08 -10.91 -7.91
CA GLY A 74 -10.29 -9.59 -8.48
C GLY A 74 -11.75 -9.38 -8.87
N LEU A 75 -12.42 -8.38 -8.29
CA LEU A 75 -13.78 -8.02 -8.60
C LEU A 75 -13.84 -6.73 -9.41
N ASP A 76 -14.68 -6.70 -10.44
CA ASP A 76 -14.79 -5.62 -11.40
C ASP A 76 -16.25 -5.19 -11.58
N VAL A 77 -16.50 -3.90 -11.63
CA VAL A 77 -17.84 -3.34 -11.91
C VAL A 77 -18.38 -3.77 -13.29
N ARG A 78 -17.53 -4.25 -14.18
CA ARG A 78 -17.90 -4.81 -15.48
C ARG A 78 -18.62 -6.15 -15.40
N ASN A 79 -18.55 -6.83 -14.28
CA ASN A 79 -19.30 -8.05 -14.08
C ASN A 79 -20.80 -7.76 -14.15
N ARG A 80 -21.50 -8.55 -14.97
CA ARG A 80 -22.95 -8.40 -15.19
C ARG A 80 -23.81 -8.56 -13.92
N ASP A 81 -23.30 -9.25 -12.92
CA ASP A 81 -23.92 -9.50 -11.63
C ASP A 81 -23.34 -8.63 -10.50
N PHE A 82 -22.56 -7.62 -10.86
CA PHE A 82 -21.97 -6.70 -9.90
C PHE A 82 -23.04 -5.75 -9.32
N SER A 83 -23.12 -5.74 -8.02
CA SER A 83 -23.75 -4.67 -7.23
C SER A 83 -23.06 -4.59 -5.87
N VAL A 84 -23.12 -3.43 -5.24
CA VAL A 84 -22.57 -3.24 -3.88
C VAL A 84 -23.20 -4.21 -2.89
N ASP A 85 -24.52 -4.41 -2.98
CA ASP A 85 -25.24 -5.36 -2.13
C ASP A 85 -24.80 -6.81 -2.35
N ALA A 86 -24.53 -7.20 -3.60
CA ALA A 86 -24.02 -8.53 -3.92
C ALA A 86 -22.62 -8.76 -3.34
N VAL A 87 -21.73 -7.73 -3.38
CA VAL A 87 -20.42 -7.78 -2.74
C VAL A 87 -20.58 -7.91 -1.22
N PHE A 88 -21.44 -7.12 -0.60
CA PHE A 88 -21.68 -7.23 0.84
C PHE A 88 -22.32 -8.57 1.26
N ALA A 89 -23.20 -9.13 0.44
CA ALA A 89 -23.74 -10.47 0.66
C ALA A 89 -22.64 -11.54 0.60
N LEU A 90 -21.71 -11.39 -0.37
CA LEU A 90 -20.55 -12.26 -0.46
C LEU A 90 -19.64 -12.15 0.76
N MET A 91 -19.29 -10.94 1.19
CA MET A 91 -18.45 -10.68 2.39
C MET A 91 -19.07 -11.26 3.67
N LYS A 92 -20.41 -11.29 3.79
CA LYS A 92 -21.09 -11.92 4.92
C LYS A 92 -21.06 -13.44 4.86
N ARG A 93 -21.02 -14.02 3.66
CA ARG A 93 -21.05 -15.48 3.46
C ARG A 93 -19.66 -16.10 3.55
N VAL A 94 -18.65 -15.36 3.15
CA VAL A 94 -17.27 -15.81 3.03
C VAL A 94 -16.41 -15.02 4.00
N GLN A 95 -15.61 -15.72 4.80
CA GLN A 95 -14.58 -15.05 5.58
C GLN A 95 -13.50 -14.55 4.62
N CYS A 96 -13.45 -13.25 4.40
CA CYS A 96 -12.54 -12.65 3.44
C CYS A 96 -11.98 -11.32 3.95
N GLU A 97 -10.79 -10.99 3.47
CA GLU A 97 -10.17 -9.67 3.61
C GLU A 97 -10.43 -8.88 2.32
N VAL A 98 -10.75 -7.60 2.45
CA VAL A 98 -11.00 -6.71 1.32
C VAL A 98 -9.84 -5.77 1.12
N VAL A 99 -9.17 -5.89 -0.02
CA VAL A 99 -8.13 -4.98 -0.51
C VAL A 99 -8.75 -3.99 -1.48
N TYR A 100 -8.74 -2.72 -1.13
CA TYR A 100 -9.18 -1.64 -2.01
C TYR A 100 -7.98 -0.84 -2.53
N LEU A 101 -7.84 -0.80 -3.85
CA LEU A 101 -6.84 0.02 -4.50
C LEU A 101 -7.47 1.37 -4.83
N ASP A 102 -6.86 2.42 -4.37
CA ASP A 102 -7.30 3.79 -4.60
C ASP A 102 -6.28 4.57 -5.43
N ALA A 103 -6.71 5.61 -6.12
CA ALA A 103 -5.82 6.59 -6.72
C ALA A 103 -6.55 7.90 -6.96
N ARG A 104 -5.78 9.00 -7.08
CA ARG A 104 -6.34 10.31 -7.42
C ARG A 104 -7.02 10.25 -8.80
N GLU A 105 -8.08 11.05 -8.93
CA GLU A 105 -8.87 11.15 -10.16
C GLU A 105 -8.02 11.46 -11.40
N ASP A 106 -7.10 12.40 -11.29
CA ASP A 106 -6.19 12.77 -12.38
C ASP A 106 -5.32 11.60 -12.87
N VAL A 107 -4.85 10.79 -11.91
CA VAL A 107 -4.03 9.59 -12.19
C VAL A 107 -4.87 8.48 -12.81
N LEU A 108 -6.09 8.25 -12.28
CA LEU A 108 -7.02 7.26 -12.84
C LEU A 108 -7.38 7.60 -14.30
N VAL A 109 -7.71 8.87 -14.58
CA VAL A 109 -8.02 9.33 -15.93
C VAL A 109 -6.82 9.13 -16.86
N GLN A 110 -5.62 9.51 -16.44
CA GLN A 110 -4.41 9.33 -17.23
C GLN A 110 -4.19 7.85 -17.57
N ARG A 111 -4.14 6.98 -16.55
CA ARG A 111 -3.89 5.53 -16.72
C ARG A 111 -4.97 4.86 -17.56
N TYR A 112 -6.23 5.27 -17.37
CA TYR A 112 -7.34 4.73 -18.15
C TYR A 112 -7.25 5.12 -19.62
N SER A 113 -6.88 6.37 -19.92
CA SER A 113 -6.73 6.89 -21.28
C SER A 113 -5.66 6.12 -22.08
N GLU A 114 -4.65 5.58 -21.42
CA GLU A 114 -3.62 4.73 -22.04
C GLU A 114 -4.18 3.38 -22.52
N THR A 115 -5.31 2.91 -21.95
CA THR A 115 -5.89 1.60 -22.30
C THR A 115 -6.66 1.57 -23.61
N ARG A 116 -6.97 2.72 -24.22
CA ARG A 116 -7.79 2.87 -25.44
C ARG A 116 -9.17 2.17 -25.35
N ARG A 117 -9.70 1.93 -24.17
CA ARG A 117 -11.01 1.29 -23.93
C ARG A 117 -12.05 2.34 -23.58
N ARG A 118 -13.31 2.08 -23.94
CA ARG A 118 -14.45 2.87 -23.46
C ARG A 118 -14.78 2.49 -22.04
N HIS A 119 -15.08 3.48 -21.18
CA HIS A 119 -15.42 3.21 -19.81
C HIS A 119 -16.79 2.50 -19.69
N PRO A 120 -16.91 1.41 -18.93
CA PRO A 120 -18.15 0.62 -18.88
C PRO A 120 -19.35 1.42 -18.35
N LEU A 121 -19.11 2.34 -17.40
CA LEU A 121 -20.17 3.18 -16.82
C LEU A 121 -20.41 4.49 -17.60
N ALA A 122 -19.62 4.78 -18.65
CA ALA A 122 -19.79 5.94 -19.53
C ALA A 122 -19.29 5.63 -20.95
N PRO A 123 -19.90 4.67 -21.67
CA PRO A 123 -19.37 4.16 -22.94
C PRO A 123 -19.42 5.18 -24.08
N GLN A 124 -20.22 6.24 -23.94
CA GLN A 124 -20.35 7.31 -24.95
C GLN A 124 -19.79 8.65 -24.51
N ASP A 125 -19.31 8.73 -23.25
CA ASP A 125 -18.83 9.96 -22.63
C ASP A 125 -17.32 9.95 -22.40
N ALA A 126 -16.81 11.07 -21.89
CA ALA A 126 -15.41 11.18 -21.50
C ALA A 126 -15.07 10.20 -20.36
N PRO A 127 -13.87 9.58 -20.36
CA PRO A 127 -13.45 8.64 -19.31
C PRO A 127 -13.60 9.18 -17.89
N LEU A 128 -13.44 10.47 -17.70
CA LEU A 128 -13.60 11.15 -16.41
C LEU A 128 -14.98 10.90 -15.78
N LEU A 129 -16.06 10.98 -16.58
CA LEU A 129 -17.42 10.76 -16.05
C LEU A 129 -17.62 9.32 -15.59
N GLY A 130 -17.09 8.37 -16.37
CA GLY A 130 -17.14 6.95 -16.01
C GLY A 130 -16.35 6.65 -14.74
N ILE A 131 -15.14 7.21 -14.61
CA ILE A 131 -14.30 7.05 -13.43
C ILE A 131 -14.99 7.65 -12.19
N ARG A 132 -15.59 8.83 -12.29
CA ARG A 132 -16.35 9.43 -11.17
C ARG A 132 -17.53 8.57 -10.74
N ALA A 133 -18.27 8.04 -11.72
CA ALA A 133 -19.38 7.13 -11.44
C ALA A 133 -18.90 5.83 -10.77
N GLU A 134 -17.77 5.29 -11.20
CA GLU A 134 -17.16 4.09 -10.63
C GLU A 134 -16.68 4.32 -9.20
N VAL A 135 -15.96 5.42 -8.94
CA VAL A 135 -15.49 5.80 -7.60
C VAL A 135 -16.69 5.99 -6.65
N ALA A 136 -17.74 6.70 -7.10
CA ALA A 136 -18.96 6.87 -6.30
C ALA A 136 -19.66 5.54 -6.01
N LEU A 137 -19.76 4.64 -7.00
CA LEU A 137 -20.35 3.31 -6.84
C LEU A 137 -19.56 2.45 -5.84
N LEU A 138 -18.22 2.53 -5.87
CA LEU A 138 -17.35 1.72 -5.02
C LEU A 138 -17.11 2.32 -3.62
N ALA A 139 -17.50 3.56 -3.37
CA ALA A 139 -17.28 4.24 -2.09
C ALA A 139 -17.77 3.42 -0.86
N PRO A 140 -18.96 2.78 -0.84
CA PRO A 140 -19.39 1.98 0.30
C PRO A 140 -18.50 0.74 0.56
N ILE A 141 -17.88 0.21 -0.48
CA ILE A 141 -16.94 -0.94 -0.37
C ILE A 141 -15.61 -0.46 0.18
N ARG A 142 -15.13 0.70 -0.30
CA ARG A 142 -13.92 1.35 0.22
C ARG A 142 -14.00 1.60 1.72
N GLU A 143 -15.16 2.03 2.23
CA GLU A 143 -15.37 2.29 3.66
C GLU A 143 -15.29 1.01 4.53
N ARG A 144 -15.47 -0.16 3.92
CA ARG A 144 -15.42 -1.46 4.60
C ARG A 144 -14.19 -2.30 4.23
N ALA A 145 -13.26 -1.72 3.48
CA ALA A 145 -12.04 -2.39 3.11
C ALA A 145 -11.12 -2.55 4.32
N ASP A 146 -10.54 -3.74 4.46
CA ASP A 146 -9.54 -4.04 5.50
C ASP A 146 -8.19 -3.38 5.15
N TYR A 147 -7.91 -3.26 3.84
CA TYR A 147 -6.68 -2.66 3.31
C TYR A 147 -7.03 -1.62 2.25
N ILE A 148 -6.49 -0.42 2.38
CA ILE A 148 -6.61 0.62 1.34
C ILE A 148 -5.21 1.03 0.91
N PHE A 149 -4.89 0.81 -0.37
CA PHE A 149 -3.61 1.21 -0.96
C PHE A 149 -3.81 2.37 -1.93
N ASP A 150 -3.29 3.54 -1.60
CA ASP A 150 -3.23 4.67 -2.53
C ASP A 150 -2.08 4.45 -3.53
N THR A 151 -2.44 4.14 -4.77
CA THR A 151 -1.50 3.87 -5.84
C THR A 151 -1.16 5.12 -6.67
N SER A 152 -1.61 6.31 -6.28
CA SER A 152 -1.47 7.55 -7.06
C SER A 152 -0.03 7.86 -7.47
N THR A 153 0.93 7.51 -6.61
CA THR A 153 2.36 7.79 -6.83
C THR A 153 3.18 6.52 -6.98
N LEU A 154 2.54 5.35 -6.92
CA LEU A 154 3.22 4.07 -7.02
C LEU A 154 3.48 3.68 -8.47
N THR A 155 4.68 3.19 -8.73
CA THR A 155 4.97 2.34 -9.88
C THR A 155 4.38 0.94 -9.67
N ALA A 156 4.26 0.14 -10.72
CA ALA A 156 3.83 -1.24 -10.60
C ALA A 156 4.72 -2.04 -9.63
N GLN A 157 6.04 -1.84 -9.68
CA GLN A 157 7.00 -2.53 -8.81
C GLN A 157 6.86 -2.14 -7.34
N GLU A 158 6.59 -0.86 -7.06
CA GLU A 158 6.35 -0.39 -5.69
C GLU A 158 5.04 -0.93 -5.12
N LEU A 159 3.99 -1.07 -5.94
CA LEU A 159 2.74 -1.72 -5.54
C LEU A 159 2.98 -3.19 -5.19
N ILE A 160 3.73 -3.93 -6.02
CA ILE A 160 4.11 -5.33 -5.77
C ILE A 160 4.86 -5.45 -4.43
N THR A 161 5.86 -4.59 -4.20
CA THR A 161 6.64 -4.58 -2.96
C THR A 161 5.75 -4.28 -1.74
N THR A 162 4.83 -3.33 -1.88
CA THR A 162 3.91 -2.94 -0.79
C THR A 162 2.95 -4.08 -0.43
N LEU A 163 2.39 -4.75 -1.44
CA LEU A 163 1.54 -5.93 -1.24
C LEU A 163 2.33 -7.10 -0.64
N GLY A 164 3.59 -7.30 -1.10
CA GLY A 164 4.49 -8.30 -0.53
C GLY A 164 4.68 -8.13 0.97
N GLY A 165 4.92 -6.92 1.43
CA GLY A 165 5.04 -6.61 2.87
C GLY A 165 3.75 -6.89 3.67
N SER A 166 2.58 -6.76 3.03
CA SER A 166 1.28 -6.97 3.70
C SER A 166 0.81 -8.43 3.68
N PHE A 167 1.17 -9.19 2.64
CA PHE A 167 0.62 -10.53 2.37
C PHE A 167 1.65 -11.67 2.38
N ALA A 168 2.95 -11.40 2.57
CA ALA A 168 3.96 -12.44 2.71
C ALA A 168 3.61 -13.38 3.87
N THR A 169 3.61 -14.68 3.57
CA THR A 169 3.19 -15.74 4.50
C THR A 169 4.09 -15.81 5.72
N GLY A 170 3.50 -15.73 6.91
CA GLY A 170 4.18 -16.08 8.15
C GLY A 170 3.93 -15.23 9.40
N GLY A 171 2.91 -14.40 9.44
CA GLY A 171 2.63 -13.63 10.66
C GLY A 171 1.45 -12.70 10.50
N ALA A 172 0.79 -12.38 11.61
CA ALA A 172 -0.26 -11.37 11.69
C ALA A 172 0.14 -10.15 10.87
N ALA A 173 -0.78 -9.63 10.06
CA ALA A 173 -0.58 -8.49 9.15
C ALA A 173 0.31 -7.43 9.81
N ASN A 174 1.52 -7.28 9.30
CA ASN A 174 2.45 -6.29 9.82
C ASN A 174 1.97 -4.91 9.37
N LEU A 175 1.94 -3.96 10.30
CA LEU A 175 1.66 -2.58 9.98
C LEU A 175 2.77 -2.05 9.05
N ALA A 176 2.46 -1.88 7.76
CA ALA A 176 3.37 -1.27 6.80
C ALA A 176 3.44 0.23 7.05
N ILE A 177 4.62 0.74 7.38
CA ILE A 177 4.80 2.14 7.72
C ILE A 177 5.54 2.86 6.60
N THR A 178 4.98 3.96 6.12
CA THR A 178 5.64 4.87 5.17
C THR A 178 6.00 6.17 5.86
N VAL A 179 7.27 6.55 5.79
CA VAL A 179 7.73 7.90 6.18
C VAL A 179 7.91 8.73 4.92
N GLN A 180 7.16 9.84 4.83
CA GLN A 180 7.17 10.67 3.62
C GLN A 180 7.60 12.11 3.92
N SER A 181 8.59 12.64 3.19
CA SER A 181 8.87 14.07 3.23
C SER A 181 8.09 14.84 2.14
N PHE A 182 7.65 16.06 2.47
CA PHE A 182 6.90 16.90 1.54
C PHE A 182 7.20 18.40 1.70
N ALA A 183 6.77 19.20 0.70
CA ALA A 183 6.82 20.66 0.71
C ALA A 183 5.47 21.27 1.02
N TYR A 184 5.37 22.11 2.07
CA TYR A 184 4.13 22.86 2.36
C TYR A 184 3.70 23.78 1.22
N LYS A 185 4.65 24.35 0.45
CA LYS A 185 4.33 25.18 -0.72
C LYS A 185 3.56 24.44 -1.82
N ARG A 186 3.51 23.11 -1.79
CA ARG A 186 2.80 22.24 -2.72
C ARG A 186 1.59 21.55 -2.11
N GLY A 187 1.20 21.93 -0.91
CA GLY A 187 0.10 21.35 -0.17
C GLY A 187 0.44 20.02 0.51
N LEU A 188 -0.45 19.62 1.41
CA LEU A 188 -0.35 18.35 2.12
C LEU A 188 -0.47 17.17 1.14
N PRO A 189 0.29 16.08 1.34
CA PRO A 189 0.05 14.85 0.62
C PRO A 189 -1.33 14.27 1.00
N GLN A 190 -1.98 13.60 0.06
CA GLN A 190 -3.21 12.88 0.35
C GLN A 190 -2.90 11.52 0.98
N GLY A 191 -3.83 10.97 1.75
CA GLY A 191 -3.67 9.64 2.34
C GLY A 191 -2.63 9.56 3.46
N VAL A 192 -2.29 10.69 4.12
CA VAL A 192 -1.39 10.70 5.26
C VAL A 192 -2.17 10.63 6.57
N ASP A 193 -1.66 9.87 7.53
CA ASP A 193 -2.29 9.67 8.83
C ASP A 193 -1.77 10.64 9.89
N LEU A 194 -0.46 10.90 9.87
CA LEU A 194 0.21 11.79 10.80
C LEU A 194 1.05 12.81 10.03
N VAL A 195 0.98 14.08 10.43
CA VAL A 195 1.73 15.16 9.76
C VAL A 195 2.49 15.97 10.80
N PHE A 196 3.78 16.15 10.57
CA PHE A 196 4.66 16.94 11.43
C PHE A 196 5.34 18.06 10.67
N ASP A 197 5.36 19.24 11.26
CA ASP A 197 5.99 20.42 10.68
C ASP A 197 7.45 20.53 11.17
N CYS A 198 8.39 20.50 10.22
CA CYS A 198 9.83 20.64 10.50
C CYS A 198 10.36 22.06 10.22
N ARG A 199 9.47 23.07 10.01
CA ARG A 199 9.91 24.42 9.62
C ARG A 199 10.57 25.21 10.75
N PHE A 200 10.36 24.80 12.00
CA PHE A 200 11.00 25.40 13.17
C PHE A 200 12.50 25.10 13.28
N LEU A 201 12.98 24.01 12.64
CA LEU A 201 14.41 23.66 12.61
C LEU A 201 15.20 24.62 11.71
N ARG A 202 16.51 24.75 11.99
CA ARG A 202 17.44 25.55 11.18
C ARG A 202 17.28 25.28 9.70
N ASN A 203 17.31 26.32 8.90
CA ASN A 203 17.07 26.21 7.46
C ASN A 203 18.39 26.18 6.66
N PRO A 204 18.83 25.02 6.13
CA PRO A 204 20.07 24.90 5.36
C PRO A 204 20.10 25.78 4.10
N HIS A 205 18.95 26.22 3.60
CA HIS A 205 18.86 27.12 2.44
C HIS A 205 19.60 28.45 2.63
N TRP A 206 19.73 28.91 3.88
CA TRP A 206 20.43 30.16 4.19
C TRP A 206 21.96 30.00 4.22
N GLU A 207 22.46 28.75 4.24
CA GLU A 207 23.88 28.44 4.17
C GLU A 207 24.28 28.22 2.70
N PRO A 208 25.13 29.10 2.10
CA PRO A 208 25.48 28.97 0.70
C PRO A 208 26.06 27.59 0.31
N ALA A 209 26.85 26.99 1.20
CA ALA A 209 27.46 25.68 1.00
C ALA A 209 26.47 24.50 1.04
N LEU A 210 25.27 24.70 1.60
CA LEU A 210 24.26 23.64 1.80
C LEU A 210 23.03 23.83 0.90
N ARG A 211 22.89 24.99 0.28
CA ARG A 211 21.67 25.38 -0.47
C ARG A 211 21.32 24.40 -1.58
N GLU A 212 22.30 23.95 -2.34
CA GLU A 212 22.12 23.04 -3.49
C GLU A 212 22.06 21.56 -3.09
N ASN A 213 22.45 21.23 -1.86
CA ASN A 213 22.41 19.89 -1.33
C ASN A 213 20.99 19.53 -0.87
N THR A 214 20.78 18.28 -0.49
CA THR A 214 19.50 17.75 0.00
C THR A 214 19.63 17.21 1.42
N GLY A 215 18.54 16.91 2.08
CA GLY A 215 18.58 16.23 3.38
C GLY A 215 19.07 14.78 3.34
N LEU A 216 19.46 14.27 2.17
CA LEU A 216 20.18 13.00 2.04
C LEU A 216 21.68 13.17 2.26
N ASP A 217 22.19 14.39 2.10
CA ASP A 217 23.62 14.70 2.25
C ASP A 217 23.96 14.87 3.72
N VAL A 218 25.06 14.23 4.16
CA VAL A 218 25.50 14.22 5.57
C VAL A 218 25.69 15.63 6.13
N SER A 219 26.28 16.55 5.35
CA SER A 219 26.49 17.94 5.76
C SER A 219 25.18 18.69 6.08
N VAL A 220 24.10 18.39 5.34
CA VAL A 220 22.77 18.94 5.59
C VAL A 220 22.15 18.29 6.83
N GLN A 221 22.31 16.99 6.99
CA GLN A 221 21.84 16.28 8.19
C GLN A 221 22.48 16.81 9.45
N ASP A 222 23.81 16.92 9.46
CA ASP A 222 24.57 17.47 10.61
C ASP A 222 24.12 18.88 10.95
N TYR A 223 23.90 19.73 9.95
CA TYR A 223 23.43 21.10 10.17
C TYR A 223 22.04 21.15 10.79
N VAL A 224 21.12 20.31 10.34
CA VAL A 224 19.74 20.24 10.86
C VAL A 224 19.74 19.64 12.27
N MET A 225 20.51 18.57 12.50
CA MET A 225 20.62 17.92 13.81
C MET A 225 21.31 18.81 14.87
N ALA A 226 22.17 19.74 14.44
CA ALA A 226 22.77 20.71 15.35
C ALA A 226 21.79 21.77 15.86
N ASP A 227 20.53 21.77 15.45
CA ASP A 227 19.51 22.64 16.02
C ASP A 227 19.17 22.19 17.46
N PRO A 228 19.20 23.10 18.46
CA PRO A 228 18.90 22.73 19.85
C PRO A 228 17.52 22.11 20.06
N LEU A 229 16.58 22.34 19.14
CA LEU A 229 15.23 21.77 19.21
C LEU A 229 15.12 20.41 18.51
N PHE A 230 16.17 19.96 17.80
CA PHE A 230 16.11 18.70 17.06
C PHE A 230 15.95 17.50 17.99
N ASP A 231 16.86 17.31 18.92
CA ASP A 231 16.86 16.16 19.83
C ASP A 231 15.56 16.06 20.66
N PRO A 232 15.11 17.15 21.35
CA PRO A 232 13.84 17.11 22.09
C PRO A 232 12.64 16.77 21.20
N PHE A 233 12.59 17.36 20.02
CA PHE A 233 11.51 17.07 19.06
C PHE A 233 11.55 15.61 18.61
N PHE A 234 12.72 15.10 18.24
CA PHE A 234 12.90 13.75 17.73
C PHE A 234 12.56 12.69 18.79
N ASP A 235 12.94 12.92 20.04
CA ASP A 235 12.62 12.03 21.16
C ASP A 235 11.10 11.97 21.42
N HIS A 236 10.42 13.12 21.42
CA HIS A 236 8.96 13.15 21.57
C HIS A 236 8.25 12.49 20.39
N LEU A 237 8.71 12.75 19.16
CA LEU A 237 8.16 12.15 17.96
C LEU A 237 8.30 10.62 17.98
N THR A 238 9.49 10.11 18.23
CA THR A 238 9.73 8.66 18.29
C THR A 238 9.01 8.00 19.46
N GLY A 239 8.94 8.67 20.61
CA GLY A 239 8.20 8.19 21.78
C GLY A 239 6.71 8.06 21.51
N MET A 240 6.10 9.06 20.85
CA MET A 240 4.70 9.02 20.45
C MET A 240 4.44 7.90 19.42
N LEU A 241 5.26 7.79 18.39
CA LEU A 241 5.10 6.76 17.37
C LEU A 241 5.25 5.35 17.94
N ARG A 242 6.16 5.15 18.91
CA ARG A 242 6.32 3.88 19.63
C ARG A 242 5.05 3.46 20.37
N THR A 243 4.25 4.42 20.84
CA THR A 243 2.94 4.15 21.47
C THR A 243 1.86 3.90 20.44
N LEU A 244 1.83 4.68 19.34
CA LEU A 244 0.76 4.63 18.35
C LEU A 244 0.84 3.40 17.43
N PHE A 245 2.02 2.97 17.01
CA PHE A 245 2.16 1.87 16.06
C PHE A 245 1.55 0.55 16.57
N PRO A 246 1.84 0.09 17.80
CA PRO A 246 1.17 -1.08 18.34
C PRO A 246 -0.34 -0.92 18.46
N ALA A 247 -0.83 0.27 18.82
CA ALA A 247 -2.25 0.57 18.93
C ALA A 247 -2.95 0.53 17.56
N PHE A 248 -2.34 1.10 16.52
CA PHE A 248 -2.86 1.02 15.16
C PHE A 248 -2.86 -0.43 14.63
N LYS A 249 -1.77 -1.18 14.88
CA LYS A 249 -1.72 -2.59 14.53
C LYS A 249 -2.84 -3.39 15.23
N ALA A 250 -3.04 -3.16 16.52
CA ALA A 250 -4.10 -3.82 17.30
C ALA A 250 -5.52 -3.45 16.83
N SER A 251 -5.71 -2.24 16.26
CA SER A 251 -6.99 -1.82 15.66
C SER A 251 -7.21 -2.36 14.25
N GLY A 252 -6.31 -3.20 13.72
CA GLY A 252 -6.41 -3.77 12.37
C GLY A 252 -5.90 -2.87 11.27
N LYS A 253 -5.25 -1.74 11.59
CA LYS A 253 -4.65 -0.88 10.57
C LYS A 253 -3.41 -1.56 9.99
N THR A 254 -3.38 -1.65 8.66
CA THR A 254 -2.33 -2.39 7.93
C THR A 254 -1.32 -1.48 7.26
N HIS A 255 -1.69 -0.21 7.04
CA HIS A 255 -0.83 0.79 6.46
C HIS A 255 -0.92 2.11 7.23
N LEU A 256 0.24 2.73 7.50
CA LEU A 256 0.32 4.02 8.19
C LEU A 256 1.34 4.93 7.48
N THR A 257 0.92 6.15 7.17
CA THR A 257 1.81 7.15 6.56
C THR A 257 2.09 8.29 7.52
N VAL A 258 3.36 8.47 7.86
CA VAL A 258 3.88 9.59 8.64
C VAL A 258 4.52 10.60 7.71
N ALA A 259 3.94 11.79 7.58
CA ALA A 259 4.43 12.85 6.70
C ALA A 259 5.18 13.93 7.48
N LEU A 260 6.35 14.31 6.98
CA LEU A 260 7.21 15.34 7.52
C LEU A 260 7.33 16.49 6.53
N GLY A 261 6.96 17.70 6.94
CA GLY A 261 6.85 18.85 6.06
C GLY A 261 7.89 19.94 6.34
N CYS A 262 8.48 20.51 5.29
CA CYS A 262 9.19 21.78 5.37
C CYS A 262 8.79 22.69 4.22
N THR A 263 9.33 23.90 4.11
CA THR A 263 8.93 24.87 3.09
C THR A 263 9.12 24.33 1.67
N GLY A 264 10.32 23.83 1.36
CA GLY A 264 10.71 23.36 0.03
C GLY A 264 10.71 21.86 -0.16
N GLY A 265 10.62 21.06 0.91
CA GLY A 265 10.62 19.58 0.84
C GLY A 265 11.97 18.97 0.43
N GLN A 266 13.08 19.72 0.53
CA GLN A 266 14.40 19.26 0.07
C GLN A 266 15.42 19.02 1.19
N HIS A 267 15.36 19.77 2.28
CA HIS A 267 16.36 19.73 3.36
C HIS A 267 15.79 19.16 4.67
N ARG A 268 15.18 19.99 5.54
CA ARG A 268 14.75 19.63 6.91
C ARG A 268 13.83 18.42 6.95
N SER A 269 12.76 18.40 6.16
CA SER A 269 11.81 17.28 6.14
C SER A 269 12.43 15.99 5.60
N VAL A 270 13.36 16.08 4.64
CA VAL A 270 14.10 14.93 4.11
C VAL A 270 15.03 14.37 5.18
N THR A 271 15.80 15.26 5.86
CA THR A 271 16.68 14.87 6.97
C THR A 271 15.92 14.13 8.07
N VAL A 272 14.84 14.75 8.57
CA VAL A 272 14.04 14.15 9.67
C VAL A 272 13.43 12.81 9.21
N ALA A 273 12.93 12.73 7.98
CA ALA A 273 12.36 11.49 7.45
C ALA A 273 13.37 10.35 7.38
N GLN A 274 14.59 10.63 6.93
CA GLN A 274 15.66 9.62 6.84
C GLN A 274 16.08 9.12 8.23
N ILE A 275 16.28 10.04 9.17
CA ILE A 275 16.72 9.69 10.52
C ILE A 275 15.62 8.92 11.24
N LEU A 276 14.36 9.37 11.10
CA LEU A 276 13.19 8.71 11.69
C LEU A 276 13.04 7.27 11.16
N ALA A 277 13.08 7.10 9.85
CA ALA A 277 12.96 5.77 9.25
C ALA A 277 14.08 4.84 9.73
N LYS A 278 15.33 5.33 9.79
CA LYS A 278 16.46 4.55 10.29
C LYS A 278 16.26 4.14 11.76
N ALA A 279 15.80 5.07 12.60
CA ALA A 279 15.56 4.80 14.02
C ALA A 279 14.42 3.78 14.24
N LEU A 280 13.35 3.87 13.46
CA LEU A 280 12.22 2.94 13.54
C LEU A 280 12.54 1.55 12.97
N ALA A 281 13.31 1.49 11.87
CA ALA A 281 13.80 0.23 11.32
C ALA A 281 14.69 -0.53 12.32
N GLN A 282 15.53 0.18 13.07
CA GLN A 282 16.33 -0.42 14.16
C GLN A 282 15.49 -0.99 15.30
N GLN A 283 14.24 -0.56 15.43
CA GLN A 283 13.26 -1.09 16.38
C GLN A 283 12.45 -2.28 15.81
N GLY A 284 12.77 -2.73 14.61
CA GLY A 284 12.13 -3.90 13.97
C GLY A 284 10.85 -3.60 13.19
N TRP A 285 10.55 -2.32 12.92
CA TRP A 285 9.42 -1.95 12.06
C TRP A 285 9.81 -2.04 10.58
N GLU A 286 8.92 -2.58 9.77
CA GLU A 286 9.06 -2.55 8.32
C GLU A 286 8.70 -1.14 7.81
N MET A 287 9.69 -0.49 7.19
CA MET A 287 9.58 0.91 6.80
C MET A 287 9.83 1.12 5.32
N SER A 288 9.03 1.97 4.71
CA SER A 288 9.35 2.59 3.43
C SER A 288 9.59 4.09 3.59
N VAL A 289 10.51 4.65 2.80
CA VAL A 289 10.82 6.09 2.82
C VAL A 289 10.57 6.68 1.45
N ARG A 290 9.90 7.83 1.43
CA ARG A 290 9.62 8.58 0.20
C ARG A 290 9.95 10.05 0.36
N HIS A 291 10.53 10.62 -0.68
CA HIS A 291 10.84 12.04 -0.72
C HIS A 291 10.11 12.70 -1.90
N ARG A 292 8.85 13.09 -1.67
CA ARG A 292 7.93 13.56 -2.71
C ARG A 292 8.54 14.59 -3.67
N GLU A 293 9.37 15.49 -3.17
CA GLU A 293 9.93 16.54 -4.01
C GLU A 293 11.21 16.09 -4.73
N LEU A 294 12.02 15.22 -4.11
CA LEU A 294 13.22 14.66 -4.75
C LEU A 294 12.85 13.68 -5.87
N ASP A 295 11.82 12.86 -5.64
CA ASP A 295 11.34 11.88 -6.62
C ASP A 295 10.80 12.59 -7.89
N ARG A 296 10.14 13.74 -7.71
CA ARG A 296 9.69 14.59 -8.84
C ARG A 296 10.84 15.15 -9.67
N HIS A 297 11.91 15.58 -9.04
CA HIS A 297 13.09 16.06 -9.75
C HIS A 297 13.76 14.94 -10.55
N ARG A 298 13.81 13.72 -10.01
CA ARG A 298 14.33 12.54 -10.74
C ARG A 298 13.47 12.21 -11.95
N SER A 299 12.15 12.24 -11.82
CA SER A 299 11.23 11.95 -12.93
C SER A 299 11.28 13.02 -14.03
N ALA A 300 11.54 14.28 -13.69
CA ALA A 300 11.66 15.39 -14.64
C ALA A 300 12.99 15.40 -15.40
N SER A 301 14.03 14.75 -14.87
CA SER A 301 15.36 14.69 -15.46
C SER A 301 15.61 13.47 -16.36
N LEU A 302 14.66 12.54 -16.44
CA LEU A 302 14.73 11.42 -17.40
C LEU A 302 14.45 11.96 -18.81
N PRO A 303 15.39 11.87 -19.78
CA PRO A 303 15.15 12.31 -21.14
C PRO A 303 14.04 11.45 -21.75
N LEU A 304 13.04 12.09 -22.32
CA LEU A 304 12.08 11.46 -23.21
C LEU A 304 12.90 10.73 -24.29
N LYS A 305 12.88 9.40 -24.28
CA LYS A 305 13.44 8.62 -25.40
C LYS A 305 12.64 9.02 -26.63
N GLY A 306 13.29 9.87 -27.47
CA GLY A 306 12.78 10.26 -28.76
C GLY A 306 12.51 9.01 -29.58
N THR A 307 11.29 8.90 -30.05
CA THR A 307 10.91 8.04 -31.16
C THR A 307 11.74 8.49 -32.37
N SER A 308 12.79 7.71 -32.65
CA SER A 308 13.43 7.77 -33.98
C SER A 308 12.47 7.13 -34.97
N THR A 309 12.14 7.93 -35.96
CA THR A 309 11.43 7.59 -37.20
C THR A 309 11.89 6.29 -37.84
#